data_e9dd4153e93fb6d85a2442a6f87495bf
#
_entry.id   e9dd4153e93fb6d85a2442a6f87495bf
#
_cell.length_a   1.000
_cell.length_b   1.000
_cell.length_c   1.000
_cell.angle_alpha   90.00
_cell.angle_beta   90.00
_cell.angle_gamma   90.00
#
_symmetry.space_group_name_H-M   'P 1'
#
loop_
_entity.id
_entity.type
_entity.pdbx_description
1 polymer ?
#
loop_
_entity_poly.entity_id
_entity_poly.type
_entity_poly.pdbx_seq_one_letter_code
_entity_poly.pdbx_strand_id
1 'polypeptide(L)'
;MKKLYRFSAIALLVLPLVFTSCSDYLDRDDDDNITEADVFARYEKVNGLVSDVYAAAKKADRPLVFFEHFSNSAITDECEGTNVEGNITNNFNNGAWNPNSLPGSVGQYWEALYEGIRKANLIIENVQKYNTPDNPQQDGDLRNRIGEMYFMRGYFHMLLLRMYGEAPYIDRVINAGDNMDFKKESVHSMVEKIVTDAQTAYGMVPNKYVKTSELYALVKVGREDLMITP
;
A
#
# COMPACT_ATOMS: atom_id res chain seq x y z
N MET A 1 -1.64 -1.07 75.84
CA MET A 1 -0.35 -1.05 75.15
C MET A 1 -0.04 -2.32 74.35
N LYS A 2 -0.24 -3.54 74.83
CA LYS A 2 0.05 -4.80 74.10
C LYS A 2 -0.74 -5.01 72.80
N LYS A 3 -1.91 -4.42 72.61
CA LYS A 3 -2.72 -4.52 71.38
C LYS A 3 -2.14 -3.60 70.27
N LEU A 4 -1.58 -2.44 70.60
CA LEU A 4 -1.00 -1.50 69.65
C LEU A 4 0.25 -2.07 68.97
N TYR A 5 1.12 -2.75 69.70
CA TYR A 5 2.31 -3.40 69.18
C TYR A 5 2.03 -4.56 68.22
N ARG A 6 0.88 -5.27 68.45
CA ARG A 6 0.46 -6.34 67.53
C ARG A 6 0.00 -5.82 66.19
N PHE A 7 -0.71 -4.70 66.16
CA PHE A 7 -1.10 -4.05 64.92
C PHE A 7 0.09 -3.46 64.15
N SER A 8 1.03 -2.85 64.88
CA SER A 8 2.24 -2.29 64.31
C SER A 8 3.16 -3.37 63.72
N ALA A 9 3.28 -4.54 64.36
CA ALA A 9 4.06 -5.67 63.87
C ALA A 9 3.47 -6.31 62.61
N ILE A 10 2.09 -6.40 62.55
CA ILE A 10 1.41 -6.92 61.35
C ILE A 10 1.55 -5.94 60.20
N ALA A 11 1.43 -4.64 60.44
CA ALA A 11 1.61 -3.61 59.39
C ALA A 11 3.04 -3.61 58.83
N LEU A 12 4.06 -3.84 59.70
CA LEU A 12 5.47 -3.91 59.24
C LEU A 12 5.81 -5.18 58.46
N LEU A 13 5.04 -6.28 58.67
CA LEU A 13 5.21 -7.55 57.96
C LEU A 13 4.54 -7.57 56.59
N VAL A 14 3.46 -6.75 56.41
CA VAL A 14 2.70 -6.67 55.15
C VAL A 14 3.30 -5.63 54.20
N LEU A 15 4.02 -4.63 54.69
CA LEU A 15 4.63 -3.56 53.91
C LEU A 15 5.60 -4.04 52.81
N PRO A 16 6.50 -5.03 53.05
CA PRO A 16 7.41 -5.51 51.98
C PRO A 16 6.72 -6.36 50.92
N LEU A 17 5.52 -6.89 51.15
CA LEU A 17 4.78 -7.69 50.17
C LEU A 17 4.12 -6.84 49.06
N VAL A 18 3.99 -5.53 49.29
CA VAL A 18 3.42 -4.62 48.28
C VAL A 18 4.47 -4.12 47.28
N PHE A 19 5.74 -4.26 47.56
CA PHE A 19 6.86 -3.85 46.69
C PHE A 19 7.40 -4.95 45.79
N THR A 20 6.91 -6.19 45.89
CA THR A 20 7.15 -7.23 44.90
C THR A 20 6.20 -7.09 43.72
N SER A 21 6.02 -5.88 43.23
CA SER A 21 5.28 -5.63 42.00
C SER A 21 6.14 -6.10 40.84
N CYS A 22 5.62 -7.02 40.10
CA CYS A 22 6.07 -7.62 38.86
C CYS A 22 6.89 -6.68 37.96
N SER A 23 8.21 -6.58 38.15
CA SER A 23 9.10 -5.98 37.17
C SER A 23 9.14 -6.84 35.92
N ASP A 24 9.09 -8.17 36.04
CA ASP A 24 9.07 -9.12 34.94
C ASP A 24 7.84 -9.05 34.04
N TYR A 25 6.73 -8.46 34.52
CA TYR A 25 5.52 -8.30 33.67
C TYR A 25 5.62 -7.08 32.74
N LEU A 26 6.48 -6.12 33.09
CA LEU A 26 6.73 -4.92 32.27
C LEU A 26 8.01 -5.05 31.43
N ASP A 27 8.92 -5.92 31.82
CA ASP A 27 10.04 -6.38 30.97
C ASP A 27 9.52 -7.46 30.03
N ARG A 28 8.64 -7.02 29.12
CA ARG A 28 8.36 -7.79 27.91
C ARG A 28 9.64 -7.75 27.11
N ASP A 29 10.28 -8.90 26.95
CA ASP A 29 11.37 -9.01 26.00
C ASP A 29 10.91 -8.41 24.67
N ASP A 30 11.73 -7.55 24.08
CA ASP A 30 11.51 -6.95 22.74
C ASP A 30 11.34 -8.00 21.62
N ASP A 31 11.33 -9.28 21.97
CA ASP A 31 11.20 -10.45 21.10
C ASP A 31 9.81 -10.54 20.41
N ASP A 32 8.81 -9.80 20.87
CA ASP A 32 7.49 -9.71 20.24
C ASP A 32 7.36 -8.56 19.21
N ASN A 33 8.35 -7.68 19.09
CA ASN A 33 8.36 -6.61 18.11
C ASN A 33 8.96 -7.10 16.79
N ILE A 34 8.10 -7.58 15.87
CA ILE A 34 8.51 -7.88 14.50
C ILE A 34 9.01 -6.57 13.87
N THR A 35 10.30 -6.50 13.61
CA THR A 35 10.94 -5.35 12.95
C THR A 35 10.75 -5.42 11.43
N GLU A 36 10.92 -4.28 10.73
CA GLU A 36 10.96 -4.29 9.26
C GLU A 36 12.00 -5.27 8.74
N ALA A 37 13.18 -5.33 9.37
CA ALA A 37 14.25 -6.26 9.01
C ALA A 37 13.78 -7.72 9.07
N ASP A 38 13.01 -8.11 10.10
CA ASP A 38 12.48 -9.48 10.26
C ASP A 38 11.47 -9.85 9.20
N VAL A 39 10.68 -8.87 8.74
CA VAL A 39 9.70 -9.07 7.67
C VAL A 39 10.40 -9.22 6.33
N PHE A 40 11.28 -8.28 5.98
CA PHE A 40 11.91 -8.25 4.66
C PHE A 40 13.06 -9.24 4.49
N ALA A 41 13.64 -9.75 5.59
CA ALA A 41 14.61 -10.86 5.53
C ALA A 41 13.98 -12.20 5.13
N ARG A 42 12.65 -12.37 5.28
CA ARG A 42 11.95 -13.64 5.02
C ARG A 42 11.25 -13.62 3.67
N TYR A 43 11.65 -14.49 2.78
CA TYR A 43 11.10 -14.63 1.43
C TYR A 43 9.55 -14.77 1.41
N GLU A 44 8.99 -15.62 2.28
CA GLU A 44 7.54 -15.85 2.35
C GLU A 44 6.77 -14.59 2.79
N LYS A 45 7.35 -13.79 3.69
CA LYS A 45 6.75 -12.53 4.13
C LYS A 45 6.74 -11.49 3.02
N VAL A 46 7.83 -11.40 2.27
CA VAL A 46 7.90 -10.53 1.07
C VAL A 46 6.83 -10.90 0.06
N ASN A 47 6.63 -12.19 -0.24
CA ASN A 47 5.57 -12.63 -1.14
C ASN A 47 4.17 -12.30 -0.62
N GLY A 48 3.94 -12.34 0.69
CA GLY A 48 2.70 -11.87 1.32
C GLY A 48 2.45 -10.39 1.04
N LEU A 49 3.46 -9.53 1.26
CA LEU A 49 3.38 -8.09 0.99
C LEU A 49 3.15 -7.79 -0.49
N VAL A 50 3.80 -8.53 -1.39
CA VAL A 50 3.54 -8.42 -2.84
C VAL A 50 2.07 -8.73 -3.14
N SER A 51 1.50 -9.78 -2.55
CA SER A 51 0.10 -10.13 -2.72
C SER A 51 -0.85 -9.02 -2.24
N ASP A 52 -0.48 -8.29 -1.18
CA ASP A 52 -1.25 -7.15 -0.68
C ASP A 52 -1.25 -5.97 -1.68
N VAL A 53 -0.13 -5.75 -2.39
CA VAL A 53 -0.06 -4.72 -3.45
C VAL A 53 -0.98 -5.10 -4.61
N TYR A 54 -1.00 -6.37 -5.03
CA TYR A 54 -1.93 -6.85 -6.06
C TYR A 54 -3.39 -6.77 -5.61
N ALA A 55 -3.68 -7.04 -4.33
CA ALA A 55 -5.02 -6.86 -3.79
C ALA A 55 -5.47 -5.39 -3.82
N ALA A 56 -4.54 -4.45 -3.54
CA ALA A 56 -4.79 -3.02 -3.69
C ALA A 56 -5.07 -2.65 -5.16
N ALA A 57 -4.28 -3.18 -6.11
CA ALA A 57 -4.51 -2.98 -7.54
C ALA A 57 -5.88 -3.50 -8.00
N LYS A 58 -6.29 -4.68 -7.55
CA LYS A 58 -7.61 -5.23 -7.86
C LYS A 58 -8.75 -4.34 -7.37
N LYS A 59 -8.58 -3.67 -6.24
CA LYS A 59 -9.53 -2.66 -5.76
C LYS A 59 -9.48 -1.40 -6.63
N ALA A 60 -8.30 -0.94 -6.97
CA ALA A 60 -8.07 0.27 -7.76
C ALA A 60 -8.46 0.12 -9.25
N ASP A 61 -8.47 -1.11 -9.80
CA ASP A 61 -8.93 -1.39 -11.17
C ASP A 61 -10.43 -1.19 -11.36
N ARG A 62 -11.17 -1.03 -10.26
CA ARG A 62 -12.59 -0.70 -10.28
C ARG A 62 -12.84 0.66 -9.64
N PRO A 63 -12.39 1.77 -10.26
CA PRO A 63 -12.56 3.10 -9.69
C PRO A 63 -14.02 3.43 -9.39
N LEU A 64 -14.95 2.79 -10.10
CA LEU A 64 -16.38 3.00 -9.95
C LEU A 64 -17.08 2.03 -8.99
N VAL A 65 -16.41 1.02 -8.49
CA VAL A 65 -16.88 0.32 -7.27
C VAL A 65 -16.77 1.26 -6.06
N PHE A 66 -15.83 2.19 -6.09
CA PHE A 66 -15.79 3.30 -5.15
C PHE A 66 -16.96 4.29 -5.35
N PHE A 67 -17.53 4.34 -6.56
CA PHE A 67 -18.68 5.17 -6.93
C PHE A 67 -19.99 4.37 -6.92
N GLU A 68 -20.14 3.45 -5.97
CA GLU A 68 -21.41 2.78 -5.66
C GLU A 68 -22.14 2.15 -6.87
N HIS A 69 -21.53 1.12 -7.47
CA HIS A 69 -22.20 0.19 -8.40
C HIS A 69 -22.38 0.63 -9.85
N PHE A 70 -21.83 1.74 -10.31
CA PHE A 70 -22.00 2.20 -11.67
C PHE A 70 -20.74 2.02 -12.54
N SER A 71 -20.91 1.75 -13.82
CA SER A 71 -19.82 1.65 -14.80
C SER A 71 -19.31 3.03 -15.21
N ASN A 72 -18.08 3.12 -15.71
CA ASN A 72 -17.54 4.35 -16.31
C ASN A 72 -18.46 4.89 -17.41
N SER A 73 -19.13 4.00 -18.13
CA SER A 73 -20.06 4.35 -19.16
C SER A 73 -21.27 5.16 -18.68
N ALA A 74 -21.63 5.03 -17.39
CA ALA A 74 -22.78 5.76 -16.82
C ALA A 74 -22.47 7.25 -16.51
N ILE A 75 -21.20 7.68 -16.60
CA ILE A 75 -20.81 9.09 -16.50
C ILE A 75 -20.39 9.67 -17.86
N THR A 76 -20.69 8.96 -18.93
CA THR A 76 -20.47 9.37 -20.31
C THR A 76 -21.78 9.32 -21.07
N ASP A 77 -21.75 9.56 -22.37
CA ASP A 77 -22.89 9.45 -23.29
C ASP A 77 -23.21 8.01 -23.74
N GLU A 78 -22.43 7.01 -23.27
CA GLU A 78 -22.63 5.60 -23.64
C GLU A 78 -23.86 4.98 -22.96
N CYS A 79 -24.14 5.35 -21.72
CA CYS A 79 -25.34 4.91 -21.01
C CYS A 79 -25.72 5.87 -19.89
N GLU A 80 -26.96 5.79 -19.45
CA GLU A 80 -27.49 6.55 -18.33
C GLU A 80 -27.89 5.60 -17.19
N GLY A 81 -27.47 5.94 -15.96
CA GLY A 81 -27.91 5.22 -14.78
C GLY A 81 -29.36 5.56 -14.44
N THR A 82 -30.09 4.59 -13.86
CA THR A 82 -31.45 4.86 -13.34
C THR A 82 -31.37 5.96 -12.28
N ASN A 83 -32.35 6.86 -12.31
CA ASN A 83 -32.43 7.97 -11.37
C ASN A 83 -32.85 7.46 -9.97
N VAL A 84 -31.88 6.92 -9.24
CA VAL A 84 -32.05 6.54 -7.83
C VAL A 84 -31.49 7.67 -6.97
N GLU A 85 -32.21 8.04 -5.92
CA GLU A 85 -31.78 9.07 -4.98
C GLU A 85 -30.38 8.71 -4.43
N GLY A 86 -29.45 9.68 -4.48
CA GLY A 86 -28.06 9.47 -4.08
C GLY A 86 -27.15 8.90 -5.17
N ASN A 87 -27.64 8.71 -6.40
CA ASN A 87 -26.82 8.25 -7.51
C ASN A 87 -25.79 9.29 -7.93
N ILE A 88 -24.53 8.98 -7.64
CA ILE A 88 -23.40 9.86 -7.91
C ILE A 88 -23.18 10.13 -9.40
N THR A 89 -23.53 9.19 -10.28
CA THR A 89 -23.35 9.34 -11.73
C THR A 89 -24.21 10.45 -12.29
N ASN A 90 -25.42 10.64 -11.74
CA ASN A 90 -26.29 11.75 -12.11
C ASN A 90 -25.68 13.12 -11.79
N ASN A 91 -24.88 13.21 -10.69
CA ASN A 91 -24.19 14.45 -10.34
C ASN A 91 -23.08 14.78 -11.34
N PHE A 92 -22.43 13.75 -11.93
CA PHE A 92 -21.49 13.95 -13.03
C PHE A 92 -22.21 14.39 -14.31
N ASN A 93 -23.25 13.68 -14.71
CA ASN A 93 -23.96 13.91 -15.98
C ASN A 93 -24.66 15.27 -16.04
N ASN A 94 -25.18 15.75 -14.92
CA ASN A 94 -25.84 17.06 -14.85
C ASN A 94 -24.90 18.21 -14.41
N GLY A 95 -23.60 17.92 -14.24
CA GLY A 95 -22.61 18.93 -13.84
C GLY A 95 -22.75 19.45 -12.39
N ALA A 96 -23.47 18.76 -11.53
CA ALA A 96 -23.73 19.19 -10.16
C ALA A 96 -22.53 18.97 -9.20
N TRP A 97 -21.53 18.18 -9.61
CA TRP A 97 -20.35 17.96 -8.80
C TRP A 97 -19.34 19.09 -8.96
N ASN A 98 -18.59 19.36 -7.90
CA ASN A 98 -17.48 20.30 -7.89
C ASN A 98 -16.44 19.88 -6.82
N PRO A 99 -15.21 20.46 -6.83
CA PRO A 99 -14.16 20.07 -5.88
C PRO A 99 -14.54 20.21 -4.40
N ASN A 100 -15.50 21.05 -4.06
CA ASN A 100 -15.97 21.25 -2.67
C ASN A 100 -17.08 20.29 -2.27
N SER A 101 -17.67 19.56 -3.22
CA SER A 101 -18.76 18.61 -3.02
C SER A 101 -18.44 17.23 -3.60
N LEU A 102 -17.16 16.85 -3.58
CA LEU A 102 -16.74 15.54 -4.00
C LEU A 102 -17.31 14.48 -3.06
N PRO A 103 -17.84 13.40 -3.60
CA PRO A 103 -18.21 12.24 -2.79
C PRO A 103 -17.02 11.71 -2.01
N GLY A 104 -17.24 11.24 -0.78
CA GLY A 104 -16.19 10.65 0.07
C GLY A 104 -15.43 9.52 -0.60
N SER A 105 -16.10 8.77 -1.49
CA SER A 105 -15.50 7.73 -2.33
C SER A 105 -14.34 8.21 -3.21
N VAL A 106 -14.35 9.46 -3.68
CA VAL A 106 -13.25 10.04 -4.46
C VAL A 106 -12.00 10.21 -3.59
N GLY A 107 -12.16 10.68 -2.36
CA GLY A 107 -11.05 10.76 -1.38
C GLY A 107 -10.51 9.38 -1.01
N GLN A 108 -11.40 8.42 -0.76
CA GLN A 108 -11.01 7.04 -0.46
C GLN A 108 -10.23 6.39 -1.61
N TYR A 109 -10.57 6.69 -2.85
CA TYR A 109 -9.82 6.20 -4.01
C TYR A 109 -8.40 6.77 -4.07
N TRP A 110 -8.24 8.07 -3.79
CA TRP A 110 -6.93 8.72 -3.66
C TRP A 110 -6.08 8.06 -2.58
N GLU A 111 -6.65 7.85 -1.40
CA GLU A 111 -5.97 7.19 -0.28
C GLU A 111 -5.54 5.76 -0.64
N ALA A 112 -6.42 4.98 -1.28
CA ALA A 112 -6.13 3.61 -1.69
C ALA A 112 -4.97 3.53 -2.72
N LEU A 113 -4.89 4.48 -3.65
CA LEU A 113 -3.80 4.56 -4.62
C LEU A 113 -2.46 4.87 -3.95
N TYR A 114 -2.42 5.85 -3.05
CA TYR A 114 -1.20 6.17 -2.30
C TYR A 114 -0.81 5.09 -1.29
N GLU A 115 -1.77 4.36 -0.72
CA GLU A 115 -1.48 3.16 0.08
C GLU A 115 -0.78 2.09 -0.77
N GLY A 116 -1.26 1.84 -1.99
CA GLY A 116 -0.62 0.94 -2.95
C GLY A 116 0.79 1.38 -3.31
N ILE A 117 1.01 2.65 -3.61
CA ILE A 117 2.32 3.26 -3.89
C ILE A 117 3.26 3.09 -2.69
N ARG A 118 2.79 3.37 -1.48
CA ARG A 118 3.60 3.20 -0.26
C ARG A 118 4.04 1.76 -0.09
N LYS A 119 3.14 0.79 -0.24
CA LYS A 119 3.46 -0.64 -0.14
C LYS A 119 4.48 -1.07 -1.20
N ALA A 120 4.33 -0.61 -2.43
CA ALA A 120 5.30 -0.88 -3.50
C ALA A 120 6.69 -0.30 -3.17
N ASN A 121 6.77 0.96 -2.71
CA ASN A 121 8.02 1.58 -2.31
C ASN A 121 8.68 0.83 -1.14
N LEU A 122 7.92 0.41 -0.12
CA LEU A 122 8.43 -0.39 0.99
C LEU A 122 9.11 -1.67 0.53
N ILE A 123 8.52 -2.38 -0.43
CA ILE A 123 9.09 -3.60 -0.98
C ILE A 123 10.34 -3.29 -1.81
N ILE A 124 10.30 -2.28 -2.70
CA ILE A 124 11.44 -1.89 -3.54
C ILE A 124 12.67 -1.57 -2.69
N GLU A 125 12.50 -0.74 -1.64
CA GLU A 125 13.62 -0.29 -0.81
C GLU A 125 14.11 -1.38 0.15
N ASN A 126 13.20 -2.06 0.84
CA ASN A 126 13.56 -2.90 1.97
C ASN A 126 13.98 -4.32 1.55
N VAL A 127 13.45 -4.87 0.45
CA VAL A 127 13.93 -6.17 -0.05
C VAL A 127 15.41 -6.10 -0.39
N GLN A 128 15.85 -5.06 -1.08
CA GLN A 128 17.26 -4.89 -1.41
C GLN A 128 18.15 -4.70 -0.18
N LYS A 129 17.61 -4.08 0.87
CA LYS A 129 18.34 -3.75 2.10
C LYS A 129 18.47 -4.92 3.06
N TYR A 130 17.42 -5.71 3.24
CA TYR A 130 17.33 -6.68 4.33
C TYR A 130 17.33 -8.13 3.89
N ASN A 131 16.99 -8.40 2.60
CA ASN A 131 16.90 -9.78 2.16
C ASN A 131 18.29 -10.31 1.75
N THR A 132 18.64 -11.48 2.29
CA THR A 132 19.79 -12.26 1.89
C THR A 132 19.25 -13.56 1.31
N PRO A 133 19.23 -13.74 -0.04
CA PRO A 133 18.68 -14.94 -0.64
C PRO A 133 19.47 -16.18 -0.24
N ASP A 134 18.75 -17.24 0.12
CA ASP A 134 19.39 -18.53 0.49
C ASP A 134 20.00 -19.26 -0.73
N ASN A 135 19.50 -18.94 -1.92
CA ASN A 135 19.93 -19.58 -3.16
C ASN A 135 19.63 -18.69 -4.39
N PRO A 136 20.26 -18.98 -5.55
CA PRO A 136 20.07 -18.20 -6.77
C PRO A 136 18.61 -18.15 -7.29
N GLN A 137 17.79 -19.17 -6.97
CA GLN A 137 16.38 -19.17 -7.36
C GLN A 137 15.58 -18.11 -6.60
N GLN A 138 15.80 -18.00 -5.29
CA GLN A 138 15.17 -16.94 -4.47
C GLN A 138 15.66 -15.55 -4.89
N ASP A 139 16.94 -15.39 -5.20
CA ASP A 139 17.49 -14.13 -5.70
C ASP A 139 16.78 -13.70 -7.00
N GLY A 140 16.65 -14.60 -7.94
CA GLY A 140 15.91 -14.36 -9.19
C GLY A 140 14.45 -14.00 -8.96
N ASP A 141 13.76 -14.72 -8.07
CA ASP A 141 12.36 -14.44 -7.74
C ASP A 141 12.19 -13.09 -7.04
N LEU A 142 13.06 -12.73 -6.10
CA LEU A 142 13.02 -11.44 -5.42
C LEU A 142 13.26 -10.27 -6.37
N ARG A 143 14.21 -10.43 -7.31
CA ARG A 143 14.43 -9.45 -8.37
C ARG A 143 13.17 -9.26 -9.21
N ASN A 144 12.48 -10.34 -9.57
CA ASN A 144 11.23 -10.27 -10.30
C ASN A 144 10.15 -9.53 -9.49
N ARG A 145 10.04 -9.81 -8.17
CA ARG A 145 9.11 -9.10 -7.27
C ARG A 145 9.37 -7.60 -7.21
N ILE A 146 10.64 -7.20 -7.14
CA ILE A 146 11.00 -5.77 -7.18
C ILE A 146 10.56 -5.16 -8.52
N GLY A 147 10.81 -5.84 -9.64
CA GLY A 147 10.34 -5.41 -10.96
C GLY A 147 8.82 -5.26 -11.03
N GLU A 148 8.07 -6.24 -10.47
CA GLU A 148 6.62 -6.15 -10.36
C GLU A 148 6.19 -4.91 -9.55
N MET A 149 6.91 -4.55 -8.49
CA MET A 149 6.58 -3.38 -7.66
C MET A 149 6.86 -2.05 -8.38
N TYR A 150 7.91 -1.98 -9.20
CA TYR A 150 8.10 -0.82 -10.09
C TYR A 150 6.92 -0.65 -11.05
N PHE A 151 6.47 -1.75 -11.68
CA PHE A 151 5.29 -1.72 -12.53
C PHE A 151 4.04 -1.25 -11.77
N MET A 152 3.79 -1.80 -10.58
CA MET A 152 2.63 -1.46 -9.76
C MET A 152 2.66 0.00 -9.29
N ARG A 153 3.83 0.53 -8.97
CA ARG A 153 3.99 1.95 -8.62
C ARG A 153 3.63 2.85 -9.78
N GLY A 154 4.16 2.59 -10.96
CA GLY A 154 3.80 3.29 -12.19
C GLY A 154 2.31 3.20 -12.51
N TYR A 155 1.72 2.01 -12.35
CA TYR A 155 0.30 1.76 -12.56
C TYR A 155 -0.60 2.59 -11.62
N PHE A 156 -0.31 2.64 -10.33
CA PHE A 156 -1.06 3.48 -9.39
C PHE A 156 -0.93 4.97 -9.70
N HIS A 157 0.25 5.44 -10.10
CA HIS A 157 0.43 6.84 -10.52
C HIS A 157 -0.30 7.14 -11.85
N MET A 158 -0.39 6.18 -12.76
CA MET A 158 -1.21 6.31 -13.97
C MET A 158 -2.70 6.45 -13.62
N LEU A 159 -3.19 5.69 -12.65
CA LEU A 159 -4.57 5.82 -12.17
C LEU A 159 -4.82 7.18 -11.49
N LEU A 160 -3.85 7.68 -10.70
CA LEU A 160 -3.91 9.03 -10.13
C LEU A 160 -4.00 10.07 -11.24
N LEU A 161 -3.14 9.98 -12.25
CA LEU A 161 -3.14 10.91 -13.38
C LEU A 161 -4.48 10.90 -14.14
N ARG A 162 -5.07 9.73 -14.35
CA ARG A 162 -6.37 9.59 -15.04
C ARG A 162 -7.52 10.21 -14.27
N MET A 163 -7.53 10.09 -12.93
CA MET A 163 -8.67 10.52 -12.11
C MET A 163 -8.53 11.95 -11.61
N TYR A 164 -7.31 12.38 -11.29
CA TYR A 164 -7.09 13.65 -10.59
C TYR A 164 -6.21 14.63 -11.38
N GLY A 165 -5.62 14.18 -12.49
CA GLY A 165 -4.66 15.00 -13.23
C GLY A 165 -3.32 15.08 -12.50
N GLU A 166 -2.76 16.30 -12.40
CA GLU A 166 -1.49 16.53 -11.71
C GLU A 166 -1.54 16.15 -10.24
N ALA A 167 -0.64 15.27 -9.84
CA ALA A 167 -0.53 14.76 -8.47
C ALA A 167 0.95 14.62 -8.06
N PRO A 168 1.28 14.53 -6.76
CA PRO A 168 2.62 14.20 -6.33
C PRO A 168 3.06 12.81 -6.80
N TYR A 169 4.26 12.70 -7.37
CA TYR A 169 4.87 11.42 -7.70
C TYR A 169 5.75 10.98 -6.55
N ILE A 170 5.38 9.89 -5.88
CA ILE A 170 6.06 9.37 -4.69
C ILE A 170 6.82 8.11 -5.07
N ASP A 171 8.14 8.21 -5.15
CA ASP A 171 9.06 7.15 -5.59
C ASP A 171 9.94 6.58 -4.47
N ARG A 172 9.66 6.95 -3.21
CA ARG A 172 10.39 6.52 -2.02
C ARG A 172 9.46 6.25 -0.84
N VAL A 173 9.98 5.59 0.17
CA VAL A 173 9.30 5.48 1.47
C VAL A 173 9.31 6.83 2.17
N ILE A 174 8.15 7.22 2.68
CA ILE A 174 7.99 8.42 3.51
C ILE A 174 8.02 7.99 4.98
N ASN A 175 8.99 8.49 5.73
CA ASN A 175 9.17 8.19 7.14
C ASN A 175 8.53 9.25 8.03
N ALA A 176 8.29 8.88 9.29
CA ALA A 176 7.86 9.85 10.31
C ALA A 176 8.93 10.93 10.47
N GLY A 177 8.53 12.20 10.32
CA GLY A 177 9.45 13.36 10.37
C GLY A 177 9.93 13.86 9.02
N ASP A 178 9.63 13.18 7.92
CA ASP A 178 9.88 13.71 6.57
C ASP A 178 9.01 14.95 6.31
N ASN A 179 9.51 15.84 5.44
CA ASN A 179 8.71 16.96 4.97
C ASN A 179 7.56 16.43 4.10
N MET A 180 6.33 16.73 4.50
CA MET A 180 5.09 16.30 3.83
C MET A 180 4.59 17.31 2.78
N ASP A 181 5.34 18.38 2.50
CA ASP A 181 5.00 19.36 1.46
C ASP A 181 5.37 18.83 0.07
N PHE A 182 4.58 17.91 -0.45
CA PHE A 182 4.76 17.34 -1.78
C PHE A 182 4.10 18.23 -2.83
N LYS A 183 4.89 18.68 -3.79
CA LYS A 183 4.38 19.42 -4.94
C LYS A 183 3.76 18.49 -5.97
N LYS A 184 2.74 18.99 -6.66
CA LYS A 184 2.20 18.29 -7.84
C LYS A 184 3.24 18.29 -8.95
N GLU A 185 3.35 17.17 -9.61
CA GLU A 185 4.11 17.03 -10.87
C GLU A 185 3.22 17.42 -12.05
N SER A 186 3.82 17.99 -13.08
CA SER A 186 3.11 18.23 -14.33
C SER A 186 2.73 16.90 -15.00
N VAL A 187 1.71 16.89 -15.84
CA VAL A 187 1.30 15.72 -16.62
C VAL A 187 2.50 15.10 -17.36
N HIS A 188 3.31 15.92 -18.00
CA HIS A 188 4.49 15.47 -18.73
C HIS A 188 5.49 14.76 -17.81
N SER A 189 5.84 15.37 -16.67
CA SER A 189 6.75 14.79 -15.69
C SER A 189 6.21 13.48 -15.11
N MET A 190 4.91 13.42 -14.81
CA MET A 190 4.28 12.17 -14.34
C MET A 190 4.39 11.05 -15.38
N VAL A 191 4.10 11.35 -16.64
CA VAL A 191 4.21 10.36 -17.75
C VAL A 191 5.63 9.85 -17.89
N GLU A 192 6.63 10.74 -17.87
CA GLU A 192 8.04 10.34 -17.95
C GLU A 192 8.44 9.39 -16.81
N LYS A 193 8.03 9.70 -15.59
CA LYS A 193 8.30 8.87 -14.40
C LYS A 193 7.57 7.52 -14.47
N ILE A 194 6.30 7.50 -14.89
CA ILE A 194 5.53 6.27 -15.12
C ILE A 194 6.22 5.38 -16.16
N VAL A 195 6.67 5.96 -17.27
CA VAL A 195 7.40 5.23 -18.33
C VAL A 195 8.72 4.69 -17.78
N THR A 196 9.44 5.47 -16.99
CA THR A 196 10.69 5.05 -16.34
C THR A 196 10.48 3.85 -15.42
N ASP A 197 9.44 3.87 -14.62
CA ASP A 197 9.06 2.73 -13.76
C ASP A 197 8.71 1.49 -14.58
N ALA A 198 7.93 1.66 -15.67
CA ALA A 198 7.58 0.56 -16.57
C ALA A 198 8.80 -0.03 -17.28
N GLN A 199 9.74 0.80 -17.73
CA GLN A 199 11.00 0.36 -18.35
C GLN A 199 11.88 -0.38 -17.33
N THR A 200 11.99 0.10 -16.11
CA THR A 200 12.71 -0.57 -15.02
C THR A 200 12.12 -1.95 -14.75
N ALA A 201 10.80 -2.02 -14.62
CA ALA A 201 10.06 -3.27 -14.46
C ALA A 201 10.34 -4.24 -15.63
N TYR A 202 10.29 -3.75 -16.87
CA TYR A 202 10.56 -4.55 -18.06
C TYR A 202 11.95 -5.18 -18.06
N GLY A 203 12.95 -4.48 -17.55
CA GLY A 203 14.33 -4.99 -17.42
C GLY A 203 14.51 -6.05 -16.33
N MET A 204 13.59 -6.12 -15.38
CA MET A 204 13.68 -7.02 -14.22
C MET A 204 12.77 -8.25 -14.33
N VAL A 205 11.57 -8.08 -14.89
CA VAL A 205 10.55 -9.14 -14.95
C VAL A 205 10.84 -10.07 -16.16
N PRO A 206 10.77 -11.42 -16.00
CA PRO A 206 11.05 -12.34 -17.10
C PRO A 206 9.95 -12.32 -18.16
N ASN A 207 10.32 -12.61 -19.41
CA ASN A 207 9.39 -12.68 -20.54
C ASN A 207 8.31 -13.75 -20.38
N LYS A 208 8.60 -14.79 -19.61
CA LYS A 208 7.68 -15.92 -19.37
C LYS A 208 7.91 -16.47 -17.97
N TYR A 209 6.83 -16.58 -17.21
CA TYR A 209 6.86 -17.28 -15.95
C TYR A 209 6.69 -18.79 -16.18
N VAL A 210 7.50 -19.60 -15.51
CA VAL A 210 7.47 -21.06 -15.64
C VAL A 210 6.31 -21.69 -14.87
N LYS A 211 5.81 -21.01 -13.84
CA LYS A 211 4.64 -21.45 -13.05
C LYS A 211 3.42 -20.61 -13.37
N THR A 212 2.38 -21.27 -13.84
CA THR A 212 1.06 -20.69 -14.09
C THR A 212 0.32 -20.45 -12.78
N SER A 213 0.52 -19.31 -12.14
CA SER A 213 -0.45 -18.80 -11.18
C SER A 213 -1.24 -17.66 -11.85
N GLU A 214 -2.52 -17.54 -11.58
CA GLU A 214 -3.39 -16.49 -12.13
C GLU A 214 -2.83 -15.08 -11.86
N LEU A 215 -2.05 -14.92 -10.79
CA LEU A 215 -1.41 -13.66 -10.40
C LEU A 215 -0.38 -13.19 -11.44
N TYR A 216 0.34 -14.12 -12.06
CA TYR A 216 1.34 -13.80 -13.08
C TYR A 216 0.73 -13.44 -14.44
N ALA A 217 -0.50 -13.87 -14.68
CA ALA A 217 -1.22 -13.52 -15.90
C ALA A 217 -1.50 -12.02 -16.01
N LEU A 218 -1.75 -11.33 -14.89
CA LEU A 218 -2.01 -9.88 -14.86
C LEU A 218 -0.76 -9.06 -15.26
N VAL A 219 0.42 -9.44 -14.77
CA VAL A 219 1.67 -8.76 -15.13
C VAL A 219 2.01 -8.98 -16.61
N LYS A 220 1.70 -10.17 -17.13
CA LYS A 220 1.91 -10.50 -18.54
C LYS A 220 1.03 -9.65 -19.47
N VAL A 221 -0.25 -9.50 -19.14
CA VAL A 221 -1.19 -8.66 -19.92
C VAL A 221 -0.71 -7.21 -19.94
N GLY A 222 -0.35 -6.64 -18.78
CA GLY A 222 0.16 -5.27 -18.72
C GLY A 222 1.46 -5.06 -19.50
N ARG A 223 2.26 -6.10 -19.70
CA ARG A 223 3.50 -6.04 -20.47
C ARG A 223 3.27 -6.04 -22.00
N GLU A 224 2.31 -6.81 -22.47
CA GLU A 224 1.96 -6.86 -23.90
C GLU A 224 1.25 -5.58 -24.34
N ASP A 225 0.44 -4.97 -23.48
CA ASP A 225 -0.31 -3.73 -23.75
C ASP A 225 0.57 -2.46 -23.64
N LEU A 226 1.69 -2.52 -22.89
CA LEU A 226 2.63 -1.41 -22.74
C LEU A 226 3.71 -1.36 -23.84
N MET A 227 3.74 -2.29 -24.76
CA MET A 227 4.61 -2.23 -25.94
C MET A 227 4.08 -1.17 -26.89
N ILE A 228 4.31 0.08 -26.56
CA ILE A 228 4.30 1.17 -27.53
C ILE A 228 5.47 0.87 -28.45
N THR A 229 5.18 0.32 -29.59
CA THR A 229 6.15 0.23 -30.70
C THR A 229 6.61 1.62 -31.05
N PRO A 230 7.91 1.83 -31.28
CA PRO A 230 8.48 3.13 -31.63
C PRO A 230 7.89 3.72 -32.91
#